data_148af70dce305a676d92a784bf7bacbd
#
_entry.id   148af70dce305a676d92a784bf7bacbd
#
_cell.length_a   1.000
_cell.length_b   1.000
_cell.length_c   1.000
_cell.angle_alpha   90.00
_cell.angle_beta   90.00
_cell.angle_gamma   90.00
#
_symmetry.space_group_name_H-M   'P 1'
#
loop_
_entity.id
_entity.type
_entity.pdbx_description
1 polymer ?
#
loop_
_entity_poly.entity_id
_entity_poly.type
_entity_poly.pdbx_seq_one_letter_code
_entity_poly.pdbx_strand_id
1 'polypeptide(L)'
;MNLKGKKIAITGGTGCIGGLLVEFVAQKGATPVIISRSPAPNSKWQYIHGDLSNIDDVTAIGKQLAKIQPDILVNLAGIQYFGSLDEQPSSQIEMLYQINLIAPVLLTQAVLPSMKKRGSGQIVNIGSIFGSIPFAHFVTYSSAKAGLKAFSEALRRELTDTGINVTYIAPRAVKTPINNEKVMQLAKQTKMAMDDPERIVARIANAIENDAKDVYIGFPESIFVRVNALLPRVVDGALAKNDRIAAKILTPQS
;
A
#
# COMPACT_ATOMS: atom_id res chain seq x y z
N MET A 1 11.32 10.35 13.40
CA MET A 1 12.21 9.26 13.90
C MET A 1 13.51 9.22 13.11
N ASN A 2 14.67 8.95 13.75
CA ASN A 2 15.91 8.71 13.01
C ASN A 2 15.96 7.25 12.52
N LEU A 3 16.22 7.03 11.23
CA LEU A 3 16.26 5.68 10.64
C LEU A 3 17.59 4.95 10.87
N LYS A 4 18.66 5.65 11.30
CA LYS A 4 19.97 5.05 11.52
C LYS A 4 19.90 3.91 12.54
N GLY A 5 20.39 2.74 12.14
CA GLY A 5 20.37 1.52 12.96
C GLY A 5 19.01 0.82 13.08
N LYS A 6 17.95 1.37 12.48
CA LYS A 6 16.61 0.75 12.50
C LYS A 6 16.51 -0.42 11.52
N LYS A 7 15.88 -1.48 11.95
CA LYS A 7 15.55 -2.65 11.12
C LYS A 7 14.16 -2.45 10.51
N ILE A 8 14.09 -2.36 9.18
CA ILE A 8 12.88 -2.02 8.44
C ILE A 8 12.48 -3.17 7.53
N ALA A 9 11.38 -3.86 7.85
CA ALA A 9 10.82 -4.91 7.01
C ALA A 9 9.88 -4.30 5.97
N ILE A 10 10.07 -4.64 4.68
CA ILE A 10 9.35 -4.04 3.55
C ILE A 10 8.77 -5.15 2.68
N THR A 11 7.43 -5.26 2.62
CA THR A 11 6.77 -6.16 1.68
C THR A 11 6.80 -5.57 0.26
N GLY A 12 7.02 -6.44 -0.74
CA GLY A 12 7.17 -5.98 -2.12
C GLY A 12 8.48 -5.22 -2.37
N GLY A 13 9.51 -5.46 -1.54
CA GLY A 13 10.79 -4.74 -1.60
C GLY A 13 11.62 -4.95 -2.88
N THR A 14 11.21 -5.88 -3.78
CA THR A 14 11.80 -6.04 -5.12
C THR A 14 11.00 -5.32 -6.21
N GLY A 15 9.85 -4.74 -5.89
CA GLY A 15 9.02 -3.98 -6.83
C GLY A 15 9.58 -2.59 -7.12
N CYS A 16 8.94 -1.86 -8.04
CA CYS A 16 9.38 -0.54 -8.49
C CYS A 16 9.53 0.45 -7.32
N ILE A 17 8.49 0.68 -6.52
CA ILE A 17 8.56 1.57 -5.36
C ILE A 17 9.37 0.92 -4.22
N GLY A 18 9.19 -0.40 -4.01
CA GLY A 18 9.83 -1.13 -2.92
C GLY A 18 11.35 -1.13 -3.04
N GLY A 19 11.90 -1.40 -4.24
CA GLY A 19 13.35 -1.38 -4.47
C GLY A 19 13.96 -0.01 -4.20
N LEU A 20 13.32 1.05 -4.69
CA LEU A 20 13.75 2.43 -4.42
C LEU A 20 13.67 2.77 -2.91
N LEU A 21 12.62 2.32 -2.22
CA LEU A 21 12.49 2.55 -0.78
C LEU A 21 13.56 1.80 0.01
N VAL A 22 13.87 0.55 -0.37
CA VAL A 22 14.95 -0.25 0.25
C VAL A 22 16.28 0.49 0.17
N GLU A 23 16.66 0.97 -1.03
CA GLU A 23 17.90 1.72 -1.21
C GLU A 23 17.88 3.06 -0.43
N PHE A 24 16.75 3.76 -0.45
CA PHE A 24 16.62 5.04 0.25
C PHE A 24 16.81 4.89 1.77
N VAL A 25 16.11 3.94 2.40
CA VAL A 25 16.23 3.76 3.85
C VAL A 25 17.62 3.24 4.25
N ALA A 26 18.24 2.44 3.37
CA ALA A 26 19.61 1.98 3.57
C ALA A 26 20.63 3.13 3.54
N GLN A 27 20.48 4.07 2.60
CA GLN A 27 21.30 5.30 2.55
C GLN A 27 21.16 6.16 3.81
N LYS A 28 19.99 6.09 4.48
CA LYS A 28 19.75 6.72 5.78
C LYS A 28 20.31 5.92 6.98
N GLY A 29 21.02 4.83 6.72
CA GLY A 29 21.66 4.00 7.73
C GLY A 29 20.74 2.98 8.40
N ALA A 30 19.56 2.71 7.83
CA ALA A 30 18.71 1.61 8.26
C ALA A 30 19.21 0.26 7.71
N THR A 31 18.73 -0.84 8.30
CA THR A 31 18.94 -2.20 7.82
C THR A 31 17.63 -2.73 7.22
N PRO A 32 17.47 -2.74 5.89
CA PRO A 32 16.28 -3.29 5.25
C PRO A 32 16.18 -4.81 5.41
N VAL A 33 14.94 -5.31 5.56
CA VAL A 33 14.57 -6.71 5.42
C VAL A 33 13.54 -6.79 4.30
N ILE A 34 13.93 -7.40 3.19
CA ILE A 34 13.11 -7.47 1.98
C ILE A 34 12.18 -8.67 2.07
N ILE A 35 10.88 -8.48 1.84
CA ILE A 35 9.89 -9.54 1.75
C ILE A 35 9.30 -9.52 0.34
N SER A 36 9.49 -10.60 -0.42
CA SER A 36 8.99 -10.69 -1.80
C SER A 36 8.90 -12.15 -2.27
N ARG A 37 8.06 -12.37 -3.28
CA ARG A 37 7.99 -13.64 -4.02
C ARG A 37 9.05 -13.73 -5.13
N SER A 38 9.51 -12.59 -5.64
CA SER A 38 10.55 -12.56 -6.67
C SER A 38 11.92 -12.65 -6.03
N PRO A 39 12.85 -13.46 -6.58
CA PRO A 39 14.21 -13.54 -6.06
C PRO A 39 14.90 -12.18 -6.00
N ALA A 40 15.76 -12.02 -5.00
CA ALA A 40 16.68 -10.89 -4.90
C ALA A 40 18.13 -11.42 -4.81
N PRO A 41 18.64 -12.12 -5.86
CA PRO A 41 19.86 -12.93 -5.77
C PRO A 41 21.11 -12.12 -5.42
N ASN A 42 21.14 -10.84 -5.77
CA ASN A 42 22.27 -9.94 -5.50
C ASN A 42 21.98 -8.97 -4.35
N SER A 43 20.96 -9.24 -3.54
CA SER A 43 20.64 -8.38 -2.41
C SER A 43 21.68 -8.56 -1.31
N LYS A 44 22.30 -7.45 -0.91
CA LYS A 44 23.15 -7.38 0.30
C LYS A 44 22.31 -7.32 1.59
N TRP A 45 20.98 -7.26 1.44
CA TRP A 45 20.04 -7.15 2.56
C TRP A 45 19.42 -8.49 2.90
N GLN A 46 18.99 -8.64 4.16
CA GLN A 46 18.24 -9.82 4.57
C GLN A 46 16.98 -9.94 3.71
N TYR A 47 16.71 -11.16 3.24
CA TYR A 47 15.60 -11.47 2.35
C TYR A 47 14.74 -12.59 2.92
N ILE A 48 13.43 -12.39 2.88
CA ILE A 48 12.42 -13.38 3.22
C ILE A 48 11.62 -13.67 1.94
N HIS A 49 11.74 -14.90 1.44
CA HIS A 49 10.92 -15.38 0.32
C HIS A 49 9.53 -15.78 0.80
N GLY A 50 8.49 -15.42 0.01
CA GLY A 50 7.14 -15.90 0.20
C GLY A 50 6.13 -15.11 -0.65
N ASP A 51 5.02 -15.78 -0.98
CA ASP A 51 3.92 -15.19 -1.74
C ASP A 51 2.80 -14.74 -0.79
N LEU A 52 2.51 -13.46 -0.78
CA LEU A 52 1.45 -12.87 0.06
C LEU A 52 0.04 -13.28 -0.38
N SER A 53 -0.12 -13.93 -1.53
CA SER A 53 -1.39 -14.54 -1.94
C SER A 53 -1.65 -15.89 -1.27
N ASN A 54 -0.61 -16.52 -0.69
CA ASN A 54 -0.69 -17.78 0.01
C ASN A 54 -0.68 -17.55 1.53
N ILE A 55 -1.70 -18.04 2.24
CA ILE A 55 -1.85 -17.84 3.68
C ILE A 55 -0.76 -18.54 4.50
N ASP A 56 -0.28 -19.71 4.04
CA ASP A 56 0.77 -20.46 4.73
C ASP A 56 2.11 -19.70 4.63
N ASP A 57 2.40 -19.12 3.45
CA ASP A 57 3.57 -18.27 3.26
C ASP A 57 3.50 -17.03 4.14
N VAL A 58 2.34 -16.34 4.20
CA VAL A 58 2.14 -15.19 5.09
C VAL A 58 2.39 -15.57 6.55
N THR A 59 1.90 -16.74 6.97
CA THR A 59 2.14 -17.27 8.32
C THR A 59 3.63 -17.54 8.57
N ALA A 60 4.33 -18.15 7.59
CA ALA A 60 5.77 -18.43 7.67
C ALA A 60 6.60 -17.15 7.71
N ILE A 61 6.25 -16.14 6.90
CA ILE A 61 6.85 -14.79 6.93
C ILE A 61 6.64 -14.17 8.30
N GLY A 62 5.42 -14.22 8.84
CA GLY A 62 5.09 -13.69 10.17
C GLY A 62 5.95 -14.29 11.28
N LYS A 63 6.15 -15.64 11.27
CA LYS A 63 7.06 -16.33 12.22
C LYS A 63 8.51 -15.86 12.08
N GLN A 64 8.98 -15.59 10.88
CA GLN A 64 10.34 -15.06 10.66
C GLN A 64 10.44 -13.61 11.16
N LEU A 65 9.46 -12.76 10.88
CA LEU A 65 9.40 -11.38 11.37
C LEU A 65 9.36 -11.31 12.89
N ALA A 66 8.63 -12.21 13.56
CA ALA A 66 8.60 -12.29 15.02
C ALA A 66 9.99 -12.60 15.63
N LYS A 67 10.85 -13.36 14.91
CA LYS A 67 12.25 -13.63 15.32
C LYS A 67 13.17 -12.44 15.00
N ILE A 68 12.97 -11.79 13.85
CA ILE A 68 13.77 -10.65 13.38
C ILE A 68 13.50 -9.40 14.23
N GLN A 69 12.27 -9.25 14.72
CA GLN A 69 11.81 -8.13 15.54
C GLN A 69 12.08 -6.76 14.89
N PRO A 70 11.55 -6.47 13.70
CA PRO A 70 11.78 -5.20 13.02
C PRO A 70 11.31 -4.02 13.88
N ASP A 71 11.98 -2.88 13.74
CA ASP A 71 11.55 -1.61 14.32
C ASP A 71 10.37 -1.03 13.56
N ILE A 72 10.36 -1.23 12.24
CA ILE A 72 9.34 -0.72 11.33
C ILE A 72 8.90 -1.83 10.39
N LEU A 73 7.59 -2.02 10.23
CA LEU A 73 7.01 -2.85 9.19
C LEU A 73 6.33 -1.96 8.15
N VAL A 74 6.75 -2.05 6.89
CA VAL A 74 6.15 -1.35 5.76
C VAL A 74 5.37 -2.35 4.89
N ASN A 75 4.06 -2.31 4.98
CA ASN A 75 3.14 -3.04 4.13
C ASN A 75 2.96 -2.28 2.81
N LEU A 76 3.85 -2.54 1.84
CA LEU A 76 3.90 -1.86 0.55
C LEU A 76 3.37 -2.71 -0.60
N ALA A 77 3.51 -4.04 -0.52
CA ALA A 77 3.04 -4.94 -1.57
C ALA A 77 1.55 -4.72 -1.88
N GLY A 78 1.21 -4.83 -3.15
CA GLY A 78 -0.17 -4.70 -3.59
C GLY A 78 -0.35 -5.06 -5.05
N ILE A 79 -1.58 -5.43 -5.40
CA ILE A 79 -2.04 -5.65 -6.76
C ILE A 79 -3.33 -4.88 -6.99
N GLN A 80 -3.65 -4.62 -8.26
CA GLN A 80 -4.92 -4.00 -8.62
C GLN A 80 -5.64 -4.80 -9.70
N TYR A 81 -6.94 -4.57 -9.81
CA TYR A 81 -7.77 -5.02 -10.91
C TYR A 81 -8.53 -3.82 -11.46
N PHE A 82 -8.53 -3.69 -12.80
CA PHE A 82 -9.33 -2.73 -13.55
C PHE A 82 -10.21 -3.49 -14.52
N GLY A 83 -11.51 -3.51 -14.27
CA GLY A 83 -12.50 -4.24 -15.05
C GLY A 83 -13.88 -4.20 -14.41
N SER A 84 -14.88 -4.77 -15.07
CA SER A 84 -16.22 -4.98 -14.51
C SER A 84 -16.17 -6.01 -13.39
N LEU A 85 -16.96 -5.80 -12.34
CA LEU A 85 -16.97 -6.69 -11.18
C LEU A 85 -17.51 -8.08 -11.54
N ASP A 86 -18.52 -8.14 -12.38
CA ASP A 86 -19.15 -9.39 -12.87
C ASP A 86 -18.21 -10.22 -13.76
N GLU A 87 -17.17 -9.60 -14.36
CA GLU A 87 -16.16 -10.28 -15.16
C GLU A 87 -14.90 -10.64 -14.37
N GLN A 88 -14.76 -10.15 -13.13
CA GLN A 88 -13.58 -10.43 -12.33
C GLN A 88 -13.60 -11.88 -11.81
N PRO A 89 -12.60 -12.73 -12.15
CA PRO A 89 -12.53 -14.08 -11.61
C PRO A 89 -12.46 -14.12 -10.09
N SER A 90 -13.23 -15.03 -9.46
CA SER A 90 -13.26 -15.16 -7.99
C SER A 90 -11.87 -15.35 -7.39
N SER A 91 -10.99 -16.11 -8.03
CA SER A 91 -9.60 -16.30 -7.60
C SER A 91 -8.79 -14.99 -7.60
N GLN A 92 -9.06 -14.07 -8.53
CA GLN A 92 -8.43 -12.76 -8.53
C GLN A 92 -8.99 -11.84 -7.43
N ILE A 93 -10.29 -11.99 -7.10
CA ILE A 93 -10.89 -11.27 -5.97
C ILE A 93 -10.21 -11.72 -4.68
N GLU A 94 -10.15 -13.03 -4.43
CA GLU A 94 -9.48 -13.60 -3.25
C GLU A 94 -8.03 -13.15 -3.14
N MET A 95 -7.25 -13.31 -4.22
CA MET A 95 -5.85 -12.89 -4.27
C MET A 95 -5.68 -11.40 -3.95
N LEU A 96 -6.59 -10.55 -4.48
CA LEU A 96 -6.52 -9.11 -4.29
C LEU A 96 -6.74 -8.73 -2.80
N TYR A 97 -7.76 -9.30 -2.16
CA TYR A 97 -7.99 -9.05 -0.73
C TYR A 97 -6.89 -9.67 0.13
N GLN A 98 -6.42 -10.85 -0.22
CA GLN A 98 -5.33 -11.52 0.49
C GLN A 98 -4.07 -10.65 0.53
N ILE A 99 -3.63 -10.12 -0.61
CA ILE A 99 -2.39 -9.32 -0.71
C ILE A 99 -2.59 -7.90 -0.14
N ASN A 100 -3.71 -7.23 -0.48
CA ASN A 100 -3.86 -5.80 -0.15
C ASN A 100 -4.39 -5.53 1.26
N LEU A 101 -5.00 -6.54 1.93
CA LEU A 101 -5.63 -6.34 3.23
C LEU A 101 -5.24 -7.43 4.23
N ILE A 102 -5.47 -8.71 3.93
CA ILE A 102 -5.30 -9.79 4.90
C ILE A 102 -3.83 -9.96 5.29
N ALA A 103 -2.92 -10.04 4.31
CA ALA A 103 -1.49 -10.17 4.58
C ALA A 103 -0.94 -9.00 5.42
N PRO A 104 -1.19 -7.72 5.13
CA PRO A 104 -0.85 -6.59 6.01
C PRO A 104 -1.34 -6.76 7.45
N VAL A 105 -2.59 -7.21 7.65
CA VAL A 105 -3.15 -7.43 8.99
C VAL A 105 -2.39 -8.53 9.73
N LEU A 106 -2.16 -9.68 9.10
CA LEU A 106 -1.48 -10.82 9.72
C LEU A 106 0.00 -10.55 10.01
N LEU A 107 0.70 -9.89 9.09
CA LEU A 107 2.10 -9.51 9.31
C LEU A 107 2.22 -8.48 10.43
N THR A 108 1.29 -7.54 10.51
CA THR A 108 1.20 -6.59 11.63
C THR A 108 0.97 -7.33 12.94
N GLN A 109 0.01 -8.25 12.99
CA GLN A 109 -0.26 -9.08 14.17
C GLN A 109 1.01 -9.82 14.64
N ALA A 110 1.80 -10.35 13.71
CA ALA A 110 3.01 -11.11 14.03
C ALA A 110 4.13 -10.26 14.66
N VAL A 111 4.26 -8.98 14.32
CA VAL A 111 5.32 -8.10 14.85
C VAL A 111 4.90 -7.34 16.11
N LEU A 112 3.61 -7.14 16.34
CA LEU A 112 3.10 -6.36 17.47
C LEU A 112 3.58 -6.84 18.85
N PRO A 113 3.64 -8.15 19.18
CA PRO A 113 4.10 -8.59 20.48
C PRO A 113 5.50 -8.12 20.82
N SER A 114 6.43 -8.16 19.87
CA SER A 114 7.81 -7.69 20.06
C SER A 114 7.88 -6.17 20.19
N MET A 115 7.08 -5.43 19.42
CA MET A 115 6.99 -3.97 19.51
C MET A 115 6.37 -3.54 20.85
N LYS A 116 5.30 -4.19 21.30
CA LYS A 116 4.68 -3.93 22.61
C LYS A 116 5.66 -4.20 23.76
N LYS A 117 6.38 -5.32 23.71
CA LYS A 117 7.40 -5.65 24.72
C LYS A 117 8.53 -4.60 24.80
N ARG A 118 8.90 -4.02 23.66
CA ARG A 118 9.95 -2.99 23.55
C ARG A 118 9.42 -1.58 23.86
N GLY A 119 8.11 -1.37 23.87
CA GLY A 119 7.49 -0.05 24.01
C GLY A 119 7.78 0.89 22.85
N SER A 120 8.12 0.36 21.68
CA SER A 120 8.43 1.17 20.49
C SER A 120 8.28 0.39 19.20
N GLY A 121 7.85 1.05 18.13
CA GLY A 121 7.72 0.47 16.81
C GLY A 121 6.89 1.34 15.88
N GLN A 122 6.89 1.01 14.59
CA GLN A 122 6.02 1.68 13.63
C GLN A 122 5.47 0.68 12.60
N ILE A 123 4.17 0.75 12.37
CA ILE A 123 3.48 0.07 11.28
C ILE A 123 3.16 1.10 10.21
N VAL A 124 3.60 0.85 8.99
CA VAL A 124 3.38 1.73 7.83
C VAL A 124 2.57 0.98 6.79
N ASN A 125 1.36 1.44 6.54
CA ASN A 125 0.46 0.84 5.56
C ASN A 125 0.36 1.72 4.31
N ILE A 126 0.78 1.18 3.16
CA ILE A 126 0.66 1.88 1.88
C ILE A 126 -0.71 1.58 1.27
N GLY A 127 -1.58 2.54 1.44
CA GLY A 127 -2.92 2.56 0.87
C GLY A 127 -2.96 3.08 -0.56
N SER A 128 -4.02 3.78 -0.86
CA SER A 128 -4.24 4.51 -2.12
C SER A 128 -5.28 5.60 -1.89
N ILE A 129 -5.28 6.63 -2.71
CA ILE A 129 -6.41 7.59 -2.82
C ILE A 129 -7.72 6.83 -3.08
N PHE A 130 -7.68 5.71 -3.84
CA PHE A 130 -8.84 4.87 -4.11
C PHE A 130 -9.46 4.22 -2.87
N GLY A 131 -8.72 4.11 -1.77
CA GLY A 131 -9.27 3.70 -0.47
C GLY A 131 -10.07 4.80 0.25
N SER A 132 -10.06 6.02 -0.27
CA SER A 132 -10.80 7.17 0.27
C SER A 132 -11.78 7.76 -0.73
N ILE A 133 -11.51 7.63 -2.02
CA ILE A 133 -12.39 7.98 -3.13
C ILE A 133 -12.49 6.72 -4.00
N PRO A 134 -13.52 5.86 -3.80
CA PRO A 134 -13.70 4.67 -4.63
C PRO A 134 -13.96 5.04 -6.09
N PHE A 135 -13.33 4.31 -7.02
CA PHE A 135 -13.51 4.53 -8.45
C PHE A 135 -14.24 3.36 -9.10
N ALA A 136 -15.11 3.65 -10.07
CA ALA A 136 -15.75 2.64 -10.88
C ALA A 136 -14.71 1.77 -11.59
N HIS A 137 -15.02 0.49 -11.76
CA HIS A 137 -14.14 -0.51 -12.37
C HIS A 137 -12.85 -0.85 -11.59
N PHE A 138 -12.64 -0.25 -10.40
CA PHE A 138 -11.63 -0.62 -9.41
C PHE A 138 -12.28 -1.08 -8.09
N VAL A 139 -13.44 -1.72 -8.18
CA VAL A 139 -14.34 -1.99 -7.03
C VAL A 139 -13.63 -2.75 -5.92
N THR A 140 -13.05 -3.90 -6.22
CA THR A 140 -12.35 -4.75 -5.24
C THR A 140 -11.07 -4.10 -4.72
N TYR A 141 -10.33 -3.41 -5.59
CA TYR A 141 -9.13 -2.68 -5.19
C TYR A 141 -9.46 -1.52 -4.23
N SER A 142 -10.45 -0.71 -4.58
CA SER A 142 -10.89 0.43 -3.73
C SER A 142 -11.36 -0.06 -2.36
N SER A 143 -12.17 -1.13 -2.32
CA SER A 143 -12.67 -1.68 -1.06
C SER A 143 -11.57 -2.30 -0.20
N ALA A 144 -10.59 -3.02 -0.78
CA ALA A 144 -9.45 -3.54 -0.05
C ALA A 144 -8.58 -2.42 0.55
N LYS A 145 -8.33 -1.34 -0.22
CA LYS A 145 -7.59 -0.17 0.26
C LYS A 145 -8.37 0.67 1.28
N ALA A 146 -9.70 0.70 1.19
CA ALA A 146 -10.55 1.28 2.23
C ALA A 146 -10.52 0.46 3.53
N GLY A 147 -10.54 -0.87 3.42
CA GLY A 147 -10.34 -1.77 4.55
C GLY A 147 -8.99 -1.56 5.24
N LEU A 148 -7.90 -1.41 4.48
CA LEU A 148 -6.57 -1.15 5.01
C LEU A 148 -6.48 0.22 5.72
N LYS A 149 -7.21 1.23 5.21
CA LYS A 149 -7.34 2.54 5.87
C LYS A 149 -8.03 2.39 7.21
N ALA A 150 -9.21 1.77 7.23
CA ALA A 150 -9.99 1.55 8.46
C ALA A 150 -9.20 0.72 9.49
N PHE A 151 -8.49 -0.33 9.05
CA PHE A 151 -7.57 -1.10 9.87
C PHE A 151 -6.50 -0.22 10.52
N SER A 152 -5.86 0.65 9.73
CA SER A 152 -4.81 1.55 10.21
C SER A 152 -5.32 2.53 11.26
N GLU A 153 -6.51 3.09 11.05
CA GLU A 153 -7.15 4.03 11.97
C GLU A 153 -7.55 3.33 13.29
N ALA A 154 -8.16 2.15 13.21
CA ALA A 154 -8.56 1.38 14.38
C ALA A 154 -7.36 0.91 15.20
N LEU A 155 -6.34 0.38 14.52
CA LEU A 155 -5.10 -0.07 15.17
C LEU A 155 -4.37 1.08 15.86
N ARG A 156 -4.34 2.27 15.27
CA ARG A 156 -3.74 3.46 15.89
C ARG A 156 -4.41 3.82 17.21
N ARG A 157 -5.75 3.70 17.27
CA ARG A 157 -6.52 3.94 18.51
C ARG A 157 -6.25 2.87 19.56
N GLU A 158 -6.18 1.60 19.14
CA GLU A 158 -5.85 0.48 20.05
C GLU A 158 -4.44 0.61 20.65
N LEU A 159 -3.50 1.15 19.89
CA LEU A 159 -2.09 1.28 20.30
C LEU A 159 -1.78 2.62 20.99
N THR A 160 -2.80 3.40 21.37
CA THR A 160 -2.59 4.63 22.14
C THR A 160 -1.78 4.33 23.40
N ASP A 161 -0.81 5.18 23.72
CA ASP A 161 0.09 5.09 24.87
C ASP A 161 1.01 3.86 24.94
N THR A 162 1.10 3.08 23.85
CA THR A 162 2.02 1.91 23.77
C THR A 162 3.42 2.24 23.24
N GLY A 163 3.63 3.45 22.74
CA GLY A 163 4.87 3.83 22.04
C GLY A 163 4.98 3.27 20.62
N ILE A 164 3.90 2.68 20.07
CA ILE A 164 3.86 2.14 18.70
C ILE A 164 3.05 3.07 17.81
N ASN A 165 3.65 3.53 16.72
CA ASN A 165 3.02 4.41 15.75
C ASN A 165 2.40 3.63 14.59
N VAL A 166 1.28 4.15 14.04
CA VAL A 166 0.65 3.61 12.84
C VAL A 166 0.49 4.73 11.82
N THR A 167 1.17 4.59 10.70
CA THR A 167 1.17 5.53 9.58
C THR A 167 0.39 4.93 8.40
N TYR A 168 -0.61 5.64 7.90
CA TYR A 168 -1.30 5.32 6.66
C TYR A 168 -0.87 6.30 5.57
N ILE A 169 -0.42 5.78 4.42
CA ILE A 169 0.05 6.61 3.30
C ILE A 169 -0.77 6.26 2.06
N ALA A 170 -1.45 7.23 1.48
CA ALA A 170 -2.31 7.08 0.33
C ALA A 170 -1.76 7.87 -0.88
N PRO A 171 -0.90 7.27 -1.71
CA PRO A 171 -0.51 7.89 -2.97
C PRO A 171 -1.68 7.88 -3.96
N ARG A 172 -1.68 8.87 -4.87
CA ARG A 172 -2.45 8.78 -6.11
C ARG A 172 -1.75 7.85 -7.10
N ALA A 173 -2.18 7.83 -8.36
CA ALA A 173 -1.55 7.00 -9.38
C ALA A 173 -0.05 7.28 -9.49
N VAL A 174 0.74 6.20 -9.57
CA VAL A 174 2.20 6.24 -9.68
C VAL A 174 2.61 5.50 -10.95
N LYS A 175 3.58 6.01 -11.69
CA LYS A 175 4.11 5.40 -12.91
C LYS A 175 4.87 4.11 -12.58
N THR A 176 4.15 2.99 -12.52
CA THR A 176 4.70 1.68 -12.15
C THR A 176 4.09 0.57 -13.01
N PRO A 177 4.74 -0.61 -13.10
CA PRO A 177 4.22 -1.76 -13.84
C PRO A 177 2.90 -2.35 -13.31
N ILE A 178 2.41 -1.90 -12.16
CA ILE A 178 1.08 -2.28 -11.66
C ILE A 178 -0.04 -1.77 -12.58
N ASN A 179 0.21 -0.71 -13.34
CA ASN A 179 -0.73 -0.12 -14.28
C ASN A 179 -0.58 -0.81 -15.64
N ASN A 180 -1.55 -1.64 -16.00
CA ASN A 180 -1.60 -2.26 -17.31
C ASN A 180 -1.97 -1.23 -18.41
N GLU A 181 -1.95 -1.66 -19.68
CA GLU A 181 -2.23 -0.80 -20.83
C GLU A 181 -3.58 -0.09 -20.74
N LYS A 182 -4.66 -0.80 -20.30
CA LYS A 182 -5.99 -0.22 -20.15
C LYS A 182 -6.01 0.89 -19.09
N VAL A 183 -5.30 0.71 -17.97
CA VAL A 183 -5.15 1.75 -16.92
C VAL A 183 -4.37 2.94 -17.46
N MET A 184 -3.31 2.71 -18.25
CA MET A 184 -2.55 3.79 -18.87
C MET A 184 -3.38 4.55 -19.91
N GLN A 185 -4.23 3.85 -20.67
CA GLN A 185 -5.18 4.46 -21.59
C GLN A 185 -6.22 5.32 -20.84
N LEU A 186 -6.75 4.81 -19.72
CA LEU A 186 -7.66 5.57 -18.84
C LEU A 186 -6.98 6.84 -18.33
N ALA A 187 -5.77 6.72 -17.79
CA ALA A 187 -5.03 7.86 -17.28
C ALA A 187 -4.82 8.94 -18.35
N LYS A 188 -4.48 8.55 -19.58
CA LYS A 188 -4.31 9.47 -20.71
C LYS A 188 -5.63 10.17 -21.09
N GLN A 189 -6.74 9.43 -21.20
CA GLN A 189 -8.04 9.98 -21.63
C GLN A 189 -8.69 10.86 -20.57
N THR A 190 -8.47 10.54 -19.28
CA THR A 190 -9.02 11.31 -18.14
C THR A 190 -8.08 12.41 -17.66
N LYS A 191 -6.87 12.53 -18.25
CA LYS A 191 -5.79 13.42 -17.81
C LYS A 191 -5.43 13.19 -16.34
N MET A 192 -5.51 11.94 -15.88
CA MET A 192 -5.14 11.56 -14.52
C MET A 192 -3.66 11.84 -14.28
N ALA A 193 -3.37 12.62 -13.25
CA ALA A 193 -1.99 12.90 -12.87
C ALA A 193 -1.34 11.64 -12.27
N MET A 194 -0.13 11.32 -12.72
CA MET A 194 0.67 10.21 -12.24
C MET A 194 2.00 10.73 -11.71
N ASP A 195 2.33 10.34 -10.49
CA ASP A 195 3.60 10.73 -9.87
C ASP A 195 4.74 9.78 -10.26
N ASP A 196 5.97 10.28 -10.21
CA ASP A 196 7.18 9.48 -10.39
C ASP A 196 7.48 8.68 -9.11
N PRO A 197 7.95 7.42 -9.21
CA PRO A 197 8.23 6.56 -8.07
C PRO A 197 9.17 7.17 -7.04
N GLU A 198 10.22 7.87 -7.47
CA GLU A 198 11.22 8.52 -6.62
C GLU A 198 10.59 9.58 -5.72
N ARG A 199 9.66 10.37 -6.27
CA ARG A 199 8.91 11.36 -5.50
C ARG A 199 8.06 10.71 -4.42
N ILE A 200 7.42 9.58 -4.75
CA ILE A 200 6.60 8.83 -3.79
C ILE A 200 7.47 8.24 -2.68
N VAL A 201 8.62 7.66 -3.02
CA VAL A 201 9.57 7.13 -2.03
C VAL A 201 10.03 8.20 -1.07
N ALA A 202 10.41 9.38 -1.55
CA ALA A 202 10.80 10.51 -0.70
C ALA A 202 9.68 10.91 0.27
N ARG A 203 8.41 10.90 -0.20
CA ARG A 203 7.24 11.20 0.65
C ARG A 203 6.95 10.10 1.67
N ILE A 204 7.10 8.83 1.29
CA ILE A 204 6.96 7.68 2.21
C ILE A 204 8.02 7.77 3.31
N ALA A 205 9.28 7.96 2.94
CA ALA A 205 10.37 8.05 3.89
C ALA A 205 10.20 9.25 4.86
N ASN A 206 9.81 10.42 4.34
CA ASN A 206 9.50 11.58 5.17
C ASN A 206 8.36 11.29 6.16
N ALA A 207 7.31 10.57 5.71
CA ALA A 207 6.21 10.18 6.59
C ALA A 207 6.65 9.23 7.71
N ILE A 208 7.55 8.30 7.40
CA ILE A 208 8.16 7.39 8.38
C ILE A 208 9.01 8.17 9.40
N GLU A 209 9.91 9.04 8.92
CA GLU A 209 10.80 9.84 9.77
C GLU A 209 10.03 10.77 10.74
N ASN A 210 8.86 11.26 10.32
CA ASN A 210 8.04 12.19 11.11
C ASN A 210 6.89 11.53 11.88
N ASP A 211 6.81 10.20 11.90
CA ASP A 211 5.72 9.45 12.57
C ASP A 211 4.32 9.97 12.15
N ALA A 212 4.16 10.33 10.86
CA ALA A 212 2.95 10.92 10.35
C ALA A 212 1.78 9.94 10.44
N LYS A 213 0.59 10.41 10.83
CA LYS A 213 -0.59 9.54 11.01
C LYS A 213 -1.22 9.17 9.68
N ASP A 214 -1.65 10.17 8.90
CA ASP A 214 -2.32 9.99 7.62
C ASP A 214 -1.70 10.95 6.58
N VAL A 215 -1.17 10.38 5.49
CA VAL A 215 -0.50 11.13 4.43
C VAL A 215 -1.18 10.83 3.10
N TYR A 216 -1.85 11.82 2.55
CA TYR A 216 -2.40 11.76 1.19
C TYR A 216 -1.44 12.46 0.24
N ILE A 217 -0.95 11.71 -0.76
CA ILE A 217 0.03 12.24 -1.72
C ILE A 217 -0.68 12.53 -3.04
N GLY A 218 -0.64 13.81 -3.45
CA GLY A 218 -1.26 14.32 -4.66
C GLY A 218 -2.14 15.53 -4.37
N PHE A 219 -2.07 16.50 -5.25
CA PHE A 219 -2.94 17.67 -5.28
C PHE A 219 -3.60 17.74 -6.67
N PRO A 220 -4.91 17.92 -6.77
CA PRO A 220 -5.88 18.26 -5.72
C PRO A 220 -6.50 17.07 -4.97
N GLU A 221 -6.11 15.83 -5.25
CA GLU A 221 -6.75 14.60 -4.72
C GLU A 221 -6.81 14.58 -3.19
N SER A 222 -5.80 15.10 -2.51
CA SER A 222 -5.79 15.20 -1.03
C SER A 222 -6.92 16.08 -0.46
N ILE A 223 -7.42 17.05 -1.26
CA ILE A 223 -8.59 17.85 -0.91
C ILE A 223 -9.87 17.04 -1.19
N PHE A 224 -9.95 16.40 -2.36
CA PHE A 224 -11.12 15.60 -2.74
C PHE A 224 -11.40 14.45 -1.78
N VAL A 225 -10.39 13.87 -1.13
CA VAL A 225 -10.59 12.89 -0.05
C VAL A 225 -11.46 13.46 1.06
N ARG A 226 -11.23 14.71 1.48
CA ARG A 226 -12.05 15.37 2.51
C ARG A 226 -13.44 15.71 2.00
N VAL A 227 -13.54 16.16 0.75
CA VAL A 227 -14.83 16.43 0.11
C VAL A 227 -15.65 15.14 0.01
N ASN A 228 -15.05 14.03 -0.42
CA ASN A 228 -15.74 12.75 -0.51
C ASN A 228 -16.25 12.25 0.86
N ALA A 229 -15.49 12.48 1.91
CA ALA A 229 -15.90 12.09 3.27
C ALA A 229 -17.14 12.86 3.78
N LEU A 230 -17.34 14.10 3.32
CA LEU A 230 -18.44 14.98 3.74
C LEU A 230 -19.61 14.97 2.75
N LEU A 231 -19.32 14.94 1.46
CA LEU A 231 -20.28 15.13 0.37
C LEU A 231 -20.04 14.10 -0.75
N PRO A 232 -20.19 12.79 -0.49
CA PRO A 232 -19.86 11.73 -1.48
C PRO A 232 -20.63 11.88 -2.79
N ARG A 233 -21.92 12.26 -2.75
CA ARG A 233 -22.75 12.43 -3.96
C ARG A 233 -22.27 13.54 -4.89
N VAL A 234 -21.58 14.56 -4.37
CA VAL A 234 -20.95 15.59 -5.21
C VAL A 234 -19.77 15.00 -5.97
N VAL A 235 -19.00 14.13 -5.33
CA VAL A 235 -17.88 13.43 -5.95
C VAL A 235 -18.38 12.43 -6.99
N ASP A 236 -19.47 11.71 -6.73
CA ASP A 236 -20.12 10.81 -7.72
C ASP A 236 -20.42 11.58 -9.03
N GLY A 237 -21.03 12.76 -8.92
CA GLY A 237 -21.32 13.61 -10.08
C GLY A 237 -20.04 14.07 -10.82
N ALA A 238 -18.99 14.41 -10.10
CA ALA A 238 -17.72 14.84 -10.67
C ALA A 238 -16.98 13.68 -11.40
N LEU A 239 -17.10 12.46 -10.89
CA LEU A 239 -16.45 11.27 -11.46
C LEU A 239 -17.24 10.67 -12.64
N ALA A 240 -18.53 10.92 -12.78
CA ALA A 240 -19.40 10.29 -13.77
C ALA A 240 -18.88 10.35 -15.22
N LYS A 241 -18.17 11.41 -15.61
CA LYS A 241 -17.51 11.50 -16.92
C LYS A 241 -16.37 10.50 -17.06
N ASN A 242 -15.53 10.38 -16.05
CA ASN A 242 -14.39 9.47 -16.02
C ASN A 242 -14.83 8.02 -15.99
N ASP A 243 -15.92 7.72 -15.27
CA ASP A 243 -16.52 6.39 -15.20
C ASP A 243 -17.05 5.92 -16.55
N ARG A 244 -17.67 6.83 -17.33
CA ARG A 244 -18.09 6.53 -18.71
C ARG A 244 -16.90 6.27 -19.63
N ILE A 245 -15.79 6.98 -19.46
CA ILE A 245 -14.55 6.72 -20.22
C ILE A 245 -13.99 5.36 -19.86
N ALA A 246 -13.95 5.03 -18.57
CA ALA A 246 -13.48 3.74 -18.08
C ALA A 246 -14.32 2.59 -18.68
N ALA A 247 -15.65 2.70 -18.65
CA ALA A 247 -16.56 1.72 -19.24
C ALA A 247 -16.28 1.49 -20.73
N LYS A 248 -16.09 2.58 -21.51
CA LYS A 248 -15.76 2.47 -22.95
C LYS A 248 -14.44 1.76 -23.22
N ILE A 249 -13.42 1.95 -22.39
CA ILE A 249 -12.11 1.27 -22.52
C ILE A 249 -12.24 -0.24 -22.26
N LEU A 250 -13.18 -0.64 -21.41
CA LEU A 250 -13.41 -2.03 -21.05
C LEU A 250 -14.26 -2.77 -22.07
N THR A 251 -15.18 -2.08 -22.76
CA THR A 251 -16.01 -2.68 -23.81
C THR A 251 -15.11 -3.16 -24.96
N PRO A 252 -15.21 -4.43 -25.40
CA PRO A 252 -14.49 -4.92 -26.57
C PRO A 252 -14.80 -4.03 -27.78
N GLN A 253 -13.76 -3.63 -28.52
CA GLN A 253 -13.97 -3.02 -29.82
C GLN A 253 -14.44 -4.13 -30.77
N SER A 254 -15.71 -4.05 -31.18
CA SER A 254 -16.31 -4.93 -32.20
C SER A 254 -15.65 -4.72 -33.56
#